data_38e3938853862a06d0802d58ffea9491
#
_entry.id   38e3938853862a06d0802d58ffea9491
#
_cell.length_a   1.000
_cell.length_b   1.000
_cell.length_c   1.000
_cell.angle_alpha   90.00
_cell.angle_beta   90.00
_cell.angle_gamma   90.00
#
_symmetry.space_group_name_H-M   'P 1'
#
loop_
_entity.id
_entity.type
_entity.pdbx_description
1 polymer ?
#
loop_
_entity_poly.entity_id
_entity_poly.type
_entity_poly.pdbx_seq_one_letter_code
_entity_poly.pdbx_strand_id
1 'polypeptide(L)'
;NEDLAEALALAHDLGHTPFGHAGEEALDAVMQPYGGFDHNAQTLRLLTKLERRYAAFDGLNLTWETLEGVVKHNGPMTGAYADPSKRDRLPAAILEYMAVHDLELDTFASAEAQVAALSDDIAYNNHDIDDGLRARLFTIDDLMTVPLVGAVLYEVAVKYPGLEEERLVGESIRRLIDRMVGDLLAETRSRLDAWRPRSADEVRRLGRPVVAFSGEMVAKAARLRDFLFERMYRHYKVNRMTSKARRVVTDLFQIFLDEPSCLPVEWQRRADGPRTQRTARLVADYIAGMTDGFALKEHRRLFDLHDSR
;
A
#
# COMPACT_ATOMS: atom_id res chain seq x y z
N ASN A 1 15.26 -14.73 -5.22
CA ASN A 1 15.95 -13.69 -6.03
C ASN A 1 15.89 -12.37 -5.29
N GLU A 2 17.05 -11.88 -4.78
CA GLU A 2 17.13 -10.66 -3.96
C GLU A 2 16.72 -9.42 -4.76
N ASP A 3 17.20 -9.29 -6.01
CA ASP A 3 16.87 -8.16 -6.88
C ASP A 3 15.36 -8.06 -7.16
N LEU A 4 14.70 -9.22 -7.35
CA LEU A 4 13.26 -9.26 -7.54
C LEU A 4 12.51 -8.84 -6.27
N ALA A 5 12.93 -9.31 -5.10
CA ALA A 5 12.32 -8.93 -3.82
C ALA A 5 12.48 -7.43 -3.54
N GLU A 6 13.66 -6.86 -3.80
CA GLU A 6 13.91 -5.43 -3.69
C GLU A 6 13.06 -4.62 -4.68
N ALA A 7 13.02 -5.02 -5.94
CA ALA A 7 12.20 -4.36 -6.96
C ALA A 7 10.71 -4.36 -6.57
N LEU A 8 10.20 -5.47 -6.05
CA LEU A 8 8.82 -5.58 -5.59
C LEU A 8 8.53 -4.72 -4.36
N ALA A 9 9.45 -4.72 -3.38
CA ALA A 9 9.31 -3.87 -2.19
C ALA A 9 9.29 -2.37 -2.55
N LEU A 10 10.06 -1.95 -3.57
CA LEU A 10 10.08 -0.57 -4.04
C LEU A 10 8.90 -0.20 -4.94
N ALA A 11 8.33 -1.16 -5.66
CA ALA A 11 7.37 -0.89 -6.71
C ALA A 11 5.90 -1.08 -6.33
N HIS A 12 5.59 -1.93 -5.32
CA HIS A 12 4.22 -2.37 -5.06
C HIS A 12 3.25 -1.22 -4.79
N ASP A 13 3.70 -0.14 -4.16
CA ASP A 13 2.88 1.00 -3.72
C ASP A 13 3.02 2.27 -4.58
N LEU A 14 3.71 2.21 -5.73
CA LEU A 14 3.90 3.38 -6.62
C LEU A 14 2.59 3.99 -7.13
N GLY A 15 1.52 3.25 -7.14
CA GLY A 15 0.19 3.69 -7.57
C GLY A 15 -0.65 4.34 -6.46
N HIS A 16 -0.13 4.47 -5.25
CA HIS A 16 -0.85 5.17 -4.18
C HIS A 16 -1.15 6.63 -4.53
N THR A 17 -2.34 7.05 -4.17
CA THR A 17 -2.78 8.46 -4.26
C THR A 17 -2.09 9.31 -3.19
N PRO A 18 -2.07 10.65 -3.34
CA PRO A 18 -1.76 11.51 -2.21
C PRO A 18 -2.67 11.18 -1.02
N PHE A 19 -2.11 11.26 0.18
CA PHE A 19 -2.74 10.92 1.45
C PHE A 19 -3.05 9.42 1.65
N GLY A 20 -2.37 8.53 0.92
CA GLY A 20 -2.47 7.07 1.07
C GLY A 20 -3.90 6.56 0.95
N HIS A 21 -4.31 5.65 1.83
CA HIS A 21 -5.65 5.05 1.78
C HIS A 21 -6.81 6.05 1.89
N ALA A 22 -6.64 7.17 2.62
CA ALA A 22 -7.70 8.18 2.69
C ALA A 22 -7.97 8.87 1.33
N GLY A 23 -6.90 9.10 0.57
CA GLY A 23 -7.00 9.60 -0.80
C GLY A 23 -7.54 8.56 -1.77
N GLU A 24 -7.12 7.32 -1.63
CA GLU A 24 -7.59 6.18 -2.43
C GLU A 24 -9.10 5.97 -2.27
N GLU A 25 -9.59 5.90 -1.02
CA GLU A 25 -11.03 5.79 -0.74
C GLU A 25 -11.84 6.91 -1.39
N ALA A 26 -11.32 8.14 -1.32
CA ALA A 26 -11.98 9.29 -1.94
C ALA A 26 -11.98 9.21 -3.47
N LEU A 27 -10.84 8.83 -4.06
CA LEU A 27 -10.71 8.70 -5.51
C LEU A 27 -11.54 7.53 -6.04
N ASP A 28 -11.54 6.38 -5.35
CA ASP A 28 -12.40 5.25 -5.70
C ASP A 28 -13.88 5.64 -5.66
N ALA A 29 -14.33 6.33 -4.61
CA ALA A 29 -15.72 6.77 -4.48
C ALA A 29 -16.18 7.64 -5.66
N VAL A 30 -15.37 8.61 -6.09
CA VAL A 30 -15.72 9.48 -7.24
C VAL A 30 -15.53 8.79 -8.58
N MET A 31 -14.68 7.77 -8.64
CA MET A 31 -14.45 6.95 -9.83
C MET A 31 -15.44 5.79 -10.01
N GLN A 32 -16.33 5.51 -9.05
CA GLN A 32 -17.30 4.40 -9.16
C GLN A 32 -18.09 4.39 -10.48
N PRO A 33 -18.60 5.54 -11.00
CA PRO A 33 -19.28 5.58 -12.29
C PRO A 33 -18.37 5.28 -13.49
N TYR A 34 -17.04 5.33 -13.28
CA TYR A 34 -15.99 5.21 -14.31
C TYR A 34 -15.11 3.97 -14.13
N GLY A 35 -15.57 2.98 -13.35
CA GLY A 35 -14.88 1.70 -13.14
C GLY A 35 -14.00 1.63 -11.89
N GLY A 36 -14.14 2.59 -10.97
CA GLY A 36 -13.44 2.61 -9.69
C GLY A 36 -11.96 2.95 -9.79
N PHE A 37 -11.31 2.96 -8.63
CA PHE A 37 -9.87 3.15 -8.47
C PHE A 37 -9.31 2.14 -7.45
N ASP A 38 -8.11 1.65 -7.70
CA ASP A 38 -7.37 0.74 -6.85
C ASP A 38 -5.87 1.01 -7.05
N HIS A 39 -5.10 1.19 -5.96
CA HIS A 39 -3.69 1.57 -6.04
C HIS A 39 -2.81 0.49 -6.68
N ASN A 40 -3.10 -0.82 -6.48
CA ASN A 40 -2.35 -1.89 -7.13
C ASN A 40 -2.56 -1.88 -8.65
N ALA A 41 -3.81 -1.68 -9.07
CA ALA A 41 -4.14 -1.50 -10.49
C ALA A 41 -3.48 -0.24 -11.07
N GLN A 42 -3.39 0.84 -10.29
CA GLN A 42 -2.69 2.06 -10.68
C GLN A 42 -1.18 1.85 -10.76
N THR A 43 -0.59 1.07 -9.83
CA THR A 43 0.83 0.66 -9.93
C THR A 43 1.07 -0.07 -11.25
N LEU A 44 0.24 -1.06 -11.59
CA LEU A 44 0.36 -1.77 -12.86
C LEU A 44 0.26 -0.82 -14.06
N ARG A 45 -0.68 0.13 -14.05
CA ARG A 45 -0.80 1.16 -15.11
C ARG A 45 0.44 2.03 -15.20
N LEU A 46 0.97 2.49 -14.06
CA LEU A 46 2.18 3.28 -14.01
C LEU A 46 3.33 2.53 -14.70
N LEU A 47 3.57 1.31 -14.28
CA LEU A 47 4.67 0.48 -14.73
C LEU A 47 4.56 0.04 -16.21
N THR A 48 3.32 -0.09 -16.73
CA THR A 48 3.10 -0.65 -18.07
C THR A 48 2.65 0.37 -19.12
N LYS A 49 2.11 1.54 -18.71
CA LYS A 49 1.50 2.51 -19.64
C LYS A 49 1.88 3.98 -19.40
N LEU A 50 2.02 4.40 -18.13
CA LEU A 50 2.14 5.83 -17.83
C LEU A 50 3.58 6.32 -17.87
N GLU A 51 4.54 5.49 -17.45
CA GLU A 51 5.96 5.80 -17.58
C GLU A 51 6.39 5.85 -19.04
N ARG A 52 7.14 6.89 -19.39
CA ARG A 52 7.59 7.16 -20.78
C ARG A 52 9.10 7.38 -20.81
N ARG A 53 9.83 6.30 -20.60
CA ARG A 53 11.30 6.31 -20.56
C ARG A 53 11.94 5.87 -21.87
N TYR A 54 11.22 5.12 -22.70
CA TYR A 54 11.73 4.50 -23.91
C TYR A 54 10.99 5.04 -25.13
N ALA A 55 11.74 5.23 -26.23
CA ALA A 55 11.18 5.74 -27.49
C ALA A 55 10.27 4.74 -28.21
N ALA A 56 10.48 3.45 -27.98
CA ALA A 56 9.83 2.37 -28.71
C ALA A 56 8.54 1.84 -28.06
N PHE A 57 8.34 2.07 -26.78
CA PHE A 57 7.20 1.53 -26.02
C PHE A 57 6.89 2.38 -24.78
N ASP A 58 5.66 2.29 -24.31
CA ASP A 58 5.22 2.85 -23.03
C ASP A 58 5.57 1.88 -21.89
N GLY A 59 5.68 2.40 -20.66
CA GLY A 59 6.04 1.63 -19.47
C GLY A 59 7.54 1.38 -19.31
N LEU A 60 7.90 0.55 -18.32
CA LEU A 60 9.29 0.26 -17.94
C LEU A 60 9.81 -1.08 -18.47
N ASN A 61 9.00 -1.84 -19.19
CA ASN A 61 9.35 -3.17 -19.73
C ASN A 61 9.86 -4.14 -18.64
N LEU A 62 9.13 -4.22 -17.53
CA LEU A 62 9.46 -5.10 -16.41
C LEU A 62 9.18 -6.57 -16.76
N THR A 63 9.85 -7.49 -16.07
CA THR A 63 9.62 -8.93 -16.24
C THR A 63 8.23 -9.33 -15.77
N TRP A 64 7.76 -10.48 -16.27
CA TRP A 64 6.48 -11.06 -15.86
C TRP A 64 6.40 -11.27 -14.33
N GLU A 65 7.47 -11.75 -13.71
CA GLU A 65 7.56 -12.00 -12.28
C GLU A 65 7.42 -10.72 -11.46
N THR A 66 7.95 -9.61 -11.95
CA THR A 66 7.79 -8.32 -11.27
C THR A 66 6.35 -7.83 -11.37
N LEU A 67 5.74 -7.90 -12.53
CA LEU A 67 4.35 -7.47 -12.73
C LEU A 67 3.36 -8.38 -12.00
N GLU A 68 3.59 -9.68 -12.05
CA GLU A 68 2.84 -10.68 -11.28
C GLU A 68 2.91 -10.38 -9.78
N GLY A 69 4.11 -10.15 -9.26
CA GLY A 69 4.32 -9.85 -7.86
C GLY A 69 3.66 -8.55 -7.42
N VAL A 70 3.78 -7.48 -8.19
CA VAL A 70 3.09 -6.20 -7.91
C VAL A 70 1.58 -6.37 -7.80
N VAL A 71 0.99 -7.17 -8.68
CA VAL A 71 -0.48 -7.37 -8.69
C VAL A 71 -0.95 -8.31 -7.59
N LYS A 72 -0.17 -9.34 -7.28
CA LYS A 72 -0.59 -10.44 -6.39
C LYS A 72 0.14 -10.49 -5.03
N HIS A 73 0.93 -9.50 -4.64
CA HIS A 73 1.66 -9.54 -3.36
C HIS A 73 0.73 -9.79 -2.16
N ASN A 74 -0.50 -9.32 -2.21
CA ASN A 74 -1.53 -9.55 -1.19
C ASN A 74 -2.29 -10.88 -1.35
N GLY A 75 -1.88 -11.74 -2.28
CA GLY A 75 -2.48 -13.04 -2.54
C GLY A 75 -3.25 -13.15 -3.85
N PRO A 76 -3.87 -14.30 -4.13
CA PRO A 76 -4.68 -14.55 -5.32
C PRO A 76 -5.83 -13.56 -5.44
N MET A 77 -6.11 -13.10 -6.66
CA MET A 77 -7.21 -12.15 -6.93
C MET A 77 -8.47 -12.84 -7.42
N THR A 78 -8.35 -14.07 -7.94
CA THR A 78 -9.46 -14.88 -8.46
C THR A 78 -9.37 -16.32 -7.94
N GLY A 79 -10.35 -17.13 -8.26
CA GLY A 79 -10.34 -18.56 -7.91
C GLY A 79 -10.67 -18.86 -6.45
N ALA A 80 -10.34 -20.08 -6.02
CA ALA A 80 -10.74 -20.62 -4.71
C ALA A 80 -10.01 -19.97 -3.52
N TYR A 81 -8.83 -19.41 -3.75
CA TYR A 81 -7.95 -18.84 -2.72
C TYR A 81 -8.02 -17.32 -2.62
N ALA A 82 -8.77 -16.67 -3.53
CA ALA A 82 -8.97 -15.24 -3.49
C ALA A 82 -9.86 -14.82 -2.31
N ASP A 83 -9.63 -13.61 -1.80
CA ASP A 83 -10.51 -13.00 -0.80
C ASP A 83 -11.95 -12.92 -1.36
N PRO A 84 -12.93 -13.55 -0.70
CA PRO A 84 -14.32 -13.55 -1.16
C PRO A 84 -14.92 -12.17 -1.36
N SER A 85 -14.42 -11.15 -0.63
CA SER A 85 -14.89 -9.77 -0.73
C SER A 85 -14.37 -9.03 -1.97
N LYS A 86 -13.29 -9.51 -2.58
CA LYS A 86 -12.57 -8.84 -3.68
C LYS A 86 -12.64 -9.59 -5.01
N ARG A 87 -12.80 -10.92 -5.00
CA ARG A 87 -12.64 -11.79 -6.18
C ARG A 87 -13.57 -11.46 -7.36
N ASP A 88 -14.72 -10.85 -7.10
CA ASP A 88 -15.71 -10.54 -8.13
C ASP A 88 -15.59 -9.09 -8.68
N ARG A 89 -14.58 -8.35 -8.25
CA ARG A 89 -14.37 -6.94 -8.60
C ARG A 89 -12.93 -6.67 -9.02
N LEU A 90 -12.51 -7.30 -10.11
CA LEU A 90 -11.19 -6.99 -10.66
C LEU A 90 -11.18 -5.57 -11.24
N PRO A 91 -10.18 -4.74 -10.85
CA PRO A 91 -10.00 -3.41 -11.43
C PRO A 91 -9.83 -3.47 -12.94
N ALA A 92 -10.41 -2.49 -13.65
CA ALA A 92 -10.41 -2.44 -15.13
C ALA A 92 -8.99 -2.50 -15.71
N ALA A 93 -8.02 -1.83 -15.06
CA ALA A 93 -6.64 -1.83 -15.53
C ALA A 93 -5.97 -3.21 -15.47
N ILE A 94 -6.32 -4.03 -14.49
CA ILE A 94 -5.83 -5.41 -14.39
C ILE A 94 -6.47 -6.25 -15.50
N LEU A 95 -7.79 -6.12 -15.73
CA LEU A 95 -8.48 -6.82 -16.82
C LEU A 95 -7.93 -6.45 -18.20
N GLU A 96 -7.62 -5.17 -18.44
CA GLU A 96 -6.99 -4.70 -19.67
C GLU A 96 -5.60 -5.34 -19.90
N TYR A 97 -4.81 -5.45 -18.84
CA TYR A 97 -3.48 -6.07 -18.94
C TYR A 97 -3.58 -7.58 -19.16
N MET A 98 -4.48 -8.25 -18.43
CA MET A 98 -4.74 -9.68 -18.58
C MET A 98 -5.18 -10.10 -19.99
N ALA A 99 -5.79 -9.18 -20.74
CA ALA A 99 -6.16 -9.45 -22.14
C ALA A 99 -4.93 -9.62 -23.07
N VAL A 100 -3.76 -9.16 -22.63
CA VAL A 100 -2.49 -9.21 -23.40
C VAL A 100 -1.52 -10.21 -22.79
N HIS A 101 -1.40 -10.22 -21.46
CA HIS A 101 -0.48 -11.09 -20.73
C HIS A 101 -1.16 -11.64 -19.48
N ASP A 102 -1.25 -12.97 -19.39
CA ASP A 102 -1.81 -13.65 -18.24
C ASP A 102 -0.84 -13.59 -17.03
N LEU A 103 -1.29 -13.07 -15.89
CA LEU A 103 -0.55 -13.00 -14.64
C LEU A 103 -0.95 -14.11 -13.65
N GLU A 104 -1.70 -15.13 -14.11
CA GLU A 104 -2.17 -16.27 -13.29
C GLU A 104 -2.82 -15.82 -11.98
N LEU A 105 -3.87 -14.97 -12.07
CA LEU A 105 -4.49 -14.28 -10.93
C LEU A 105 -5.12 -15.23 -9.89
N ASP A 106 -5.31 -16.49 -10.22
CA ASP A 106 -5.87 -17.54 -9.35
C ASP A 106 -4.81 -18.27 -8.51
N THR A 107 -3.53 -18.00 -8.76
CA THR A 107 -2.40 -18.59 -8.02
C THR A 107 -1.85 -17.62 -6.98
N PHE A 108 -1.11 -18.14 -6.00
CA PHE A 108 -0.33 -17.29 -5.09
C PHE A 108 0.79 -16.57 -5.84
N ALA A 109 1.29 -15.48 -5.28
CA ALA A 109 2.45 -14.78 -5.81
C ALA A 109 3.74 -15.57 -5.56
N SER A 110 4.82 -15.19 -6.26
CA SER A 110 6.17 -15.67 -5.98
C SER A 110 6.56 -15.49 -4.50
N ALA A 111 7.53 -16.26 -4.01
CA ALA A 111 8.03 -16.11 -2.64
C ALA A 111 8.56 -14.69 -2.39
N GLU A 112 9.19 -14.07 -3.38
CA GLU A 112 9.72 -12.72 -3.34
C GLU A 112 8.61 -11.67 -3.11
N ALA A 113 7.49 -11.82 -3.80
CA ALA A 113 6.34 -10.92 -3.62
C ALA A 113 5.66 -11.11 -2.25
N GLN A 114 5.59 -12.36 -1.77
CA GLN A 114 5.09 -12.65 -0.42
C GLN A 114 6.02 -12.05 0.66
N VAL A 115 7.35 -12.06 0.44
CA VAL A 115 8.32 -11.40 1.34
C VAL A 115 8.12 -9.90 1.32
N ALA A 116 7.96 -9.28 0.15
CA ALA A 116 7.74 -7.84 0.02
C ALA A 116 6.50 -7.39 0.81
N ALA A 117 5.37 -8.08 0.64
CA ALA A 117 4.12 -7.78 1.35
C ALA A 117 4.26 -7.87 2.87
N LEU A 118 4.89 -8.93 3.40
CA LEU A 118 5.04 -9.09 4.84
C LEU A 118 6.13 -8.19 5.43
N SER A 119 7.11 -7.78 4.62
CA SER A 119 8.09 -6.75 5.02
C SER A 119 7.43 -5.38 5.17
N ASP A 120 6.47 -5.05 4.30
CA ASP A 120 5.64 -3.86 4.42
C ASP A 120 4.77 -3.90 5.69
N ASP A 121 4.10 -5.02 5.98
CA ASP A 121 3.37 -5.21 7.23
C ASP A 121 4.25 -4.98 8.48
N ILE A 122 5.51 -5.46 8.46
CA ILE A 122 6.46 -5.24 9.56
C ILE A 122 6.80 -3.75 9.67
N ALA A 123 7.15 -3.10 8.57
CA ALA A 123 7.51 -1.69 8.53
C ALA A 123 6.34 -0.83 9.01
N TYR A 124 5.16 -1.02 8.45
CA TYR A 124 3.95 -0.27 8.76
C TYR A 124 3.59 -0.36 10.25
N ASN A 125 3.49 -1.57 10.81
CA ASN A 125 3.16 -1.75 12.22
C ASN A 125 4.16 -1.04 13.16
N ASN A 126 5.44 -1.06 12.83
CA ASN A 126 6.48 -0.46 13.68
C ASN A 126 6.57 1.06 13.52
N HIS A 127 6.42 1.58 12.31
CA HIS A 127 6.34 3.02 12.07
C HIS A 127 5.10 3.66 12.72
N ASP A 128 3.97 2.98 12.67
CA ASP A 128 2.74 3.45 13.33
C ASP A 128 2.87 3.57 14.85
N ILE A 129 3.63 2.67 15.49
CA ILE A 129 3.96 2.80 16.91
C ILE A 129 4.76 4.09 17.16
N ASP A 130 5.83 4.33 16.39
CA ASP A 130 6.68 5.52 16.53
C ASP A 130 5.88 6.81 16.28
N ASP A 131 5.14 6.84 15.19
CA ASP A 131 4.33 8.00 14.81
C ASP A 131 3.23 8.29 15.82
N GLY A 132 2.56 7.26 16.32
CA GLY A 132 1.52 7.40 17.34
C GLY A 132 2.06 7.98 18.66
N LEU A 133 3.22 7.53 19.11
CA LEU A 133 3.92 8.07 20.26
C LEU A 133 4.35 9.53 20.04
N ARG A 134 5.00 9.84 18.91
CA ARG A 134 5.43 11.20 18.53
C ARG A 134 4.24 12.16 18.42
N ALA A 135 3.13 11.71 17.86
CA ALA A 135 1.90 12.48 17.75
C ALA A 135 1.10 12.56 19.06
N ARG A 136 1.56 11.86 20.12
CA ARG A 136 0.89 11.76 21.43
C ARG A 136 -0.56 11.30 21.31
N LEU A 137 -0.78 10.24 20.51
CA LEU A 137 -2.08 9.59 20.35
C LEU A 137 -2.30 8.54 21.45
N PHE A 138 -1.21 7.97 21.94
CA PHE A 138 -1.13 7.03 23.05
C PHE A 138 0.24 7.15 23.74
N THR A 139 0.39 6.49 24.88
CA THR A 139 1.60 6.52 25.72
C THR A 139 2.34 5.19 25.73
N ILE A 140 3.56 5.17 26.28
CA ILE A 140 4.31 3.91 26.52
C ILE A 140 3.52 3.00 27.45
N ASP A 141 2.86 3.53 28.48
CA ASP A 141 2.05 2.75 29.43
C ASP A 141 0.86 2.07 28.72
N ASP A 142 0.24 2.74 27.76
CA ASP A 142 -0.79 2.11 26.91
C ASP A 142 -0.21 0.92 26.13
N LEU A 143 0.98 1.07 25.55
CA LEU A 143 1.67 0.03 24.76
C LEU A 143 2.14 -1.15 25.61
N MET A 144 2.41 -0.94 26.91
CA MET A 144 2.75 -2.04 27.82
C MET A 144 1.62 -3.09 27.91
N THR A 145 0.39 -2.73 27.58
CA THR A 145 -0.76 -3.65 27.54
C THR A 145 -0.82 -4.52 26.28
N VAL A 146 -0.04 -4.17 25.25
CA VAL A 146 -0.01 -4.90 23.97
C VAL A 146 1.03 -6.03 24.04
N PRO A 147 0.65 -7.32 23.95
CA PRO A 147 1.53 -8.44 24.29
C PRO A 147 2.90 -8.45 23.60
N LEU A 148 2.94 -8.12 22.28
CA LEU A 148 4.19 -8.08 21.53
C LEU A 148 5.06 -6.90 21.97
N VAL A 149 4.47 -5.71 22.02
CA VAL A 149 5.17 -4.44 22.27
C VAL A 149 5.58 -4.32 23.73
N GLY A 150 4.67 -4.61 24.67
CA GLY A 150 4.93 -4.53 26.10
C GLY A 150 6.04 -5.46 26.57
N ALA A 151 6.12 -6.67 26.02
CA ALA A 151 7.22 -7.59 26.32
C ALA A 151 8.59 -7.01 25.91
N VAL A 152 8.67 -6.38 24.74
CA VAL A 152 9.91 -5.75 24.25
C VAL A 152 10.27 -4.51 25.06
N LEU A 153 9.31 -3.64 25.34
CA LEU A 153 9.50 -2.45 26.17
C LEU A 153 10.04 -2.84 27.57
N TYR A 154 9.44 -3.86 28.19
CA TYR A 154 9.89 -4.37 29.48
C TYR A 154 11.33 -4.88 29.44
N GLU A 155 11.68 -5.68 28.43
CA GLU A 155 13.06 -6.19 28.28
C GLU A 155 14.09 -5.08 28.10
N VAL A 156 13.75 -4.05 27.31
CA VAL A 156 14.63 -2.91 27.08
C VAL A 156 14.81 -2.12 28.38
N ALA A 157 13.71 -1.85 29.11
CA ALA A 157 13.77 -1.14 30.38
C ALA A 157 14.59 -1.88 31.45
N VAL A 158 14.47 -3.20 31.51
CA VAL A 158 15.29 -4.03 32.41
C VAL A 158 16.77 -4.04 32.01
N LYS A 159 17.06 -4.14 30.71
CA LYS A 159 18.43 -4.17 30.21
C LYS A 159 19.16 -2.84 30.35
N TYR A 160 18.42 -1.73 30.22
CA TYR A 160 18.95 -0.37 30.24
C TYR A 160 18.17 0.51 31.24
N PRO A 161 18.39 0.35 32.57
CA PRO A 161 17.66 1.13 33.57
C PRO A 161 17.94 2.63 33.44
N GLY A 162 16.89 3.46 33.49
CA GLY A 162 17.01 4.91 33.41
C GLY A 162 17.24 5.46 32.00
N LEU A 163 16.93 4.66 30.96
CA LEU A 163 17.04 5.12 29.57
C LEU A 163 16.01 6.24 29.30
N GLU A 164 16.44 7.25 28.57
CA GLU A 164 15.55 8.31 28.06
C GLU A 164 14.45 7.73 27.17
N GLU A 165 13.27 8.31 27.21
CA GLU A 165 12.08 7.81 26.51
C GLU A 165 12.32 7.60 25.01
N GLU A 166 12.94 8.57 24.33
CA GLU A 166 13.22 8.48 22.90
C GLU A 166 14.13 7.29 22.56
N ARG A 167 15.13 7.02 23.40
CA ARG A 167 16.02 5.87 23.23
C ARG A 167 15.33 4.56 23.55
N LEU A 168 14.46 4.55 24.56
CA LEU A 168 13.64 3.38 24.90
C LEU A 168 12.75 3.00 23.72
N VAL A 169 12.09 3.96 23.12
CA VAL A 169 11.22 3.74 21.94
C VAL A 169 12.05 3.23 20.76
N GLY A 170 13.12 3.92 20.38
CA GLY A 170 13.96 3.53 19.24
C GLY A 170 14.57 2.13 19.39
N GLU A 171 15.09 1.78 20.59
CA GLU A 171 15.62 0.44 20.87
C GLU A 171 14.52 -0.63 20.85
N SER A 172 13.33 -0.30 21.34
CA SER A 172 12.19 -1.22 21.33
C SER A 172 11.68 -1.48 19.91
N ILE A 173 11.55 -0.46 19.07
CA ILE A 173 11.15 -0.62 17.66
C ILE A 173 12.15 -1.49 16.91
N ARG A 174 13.46 -1.23 17.06
CA ARG A 174 14.49 -2.05 16.45
C ARG A 174 14.37 -3.52 16.83
N ARG A 175 14.08 -3.84 18.11
CA ARG A 175 13.87 -5.21 18.59
C ARG A 175 12.55 -5.82 18.14
N LEU A 176 11.51 -5.02 18.00
CA LEU A 176 10.23 -5.48 17.44
C LEU A 176 10.41 -5.93 15.99
N ILE A 177 11.08 -5.12 15.17
CA ILE A 177 11.41 -5.47 13.79
C ILE A 177 12.22 -6.77 13.76
N ASP A 178 13.29 -6.87 14.57
CA ASP A 178 14.14 -8.07 14.65
C ASP A 178 13.34 -9.33 15.02
N ARG A 179 12.41 -9.24 15.98
CA ARG A 179 11.54 -10.36 16.37
C ARG A 179 10.57 -10.77 15.27
N MET A 180 9.95 -9.80 14.62
CA MET A 180 9.01 -10.08 13.54
C MET A 180 9.74 -10.71 12.34
N VAL A 181 10.88 -10.16 11.94
CA VAL A 181 11.73 -10.74 10.89
C VAL A 181 12.23 -12.13 11.27
N GLY A 182 12.69 -12.31 12.52
CA GLY A 182 13.16 -13.62 13.01
C GLY A 182 12.07 -14.70 12.98
N ASP A 183 10.85 -14.35 13.40
CA ASP A 183 9.69 -15.25 13.34
C ASP A 183 9.32 -15.59 11.90
N LEU A 184 9.25 -14.59 11.03
CA LEU A 184 8.95 -14.74 9.60
C LEU A 184 9.95 -15.70 8.92
N LEU A 185 11.24 -15.52 9.18
CA LEU A 185 12.28 -16.38 8.63
C LEU A 185 12.18 -17.82 9.15
N ALA A 186 11.94 -18.00 10.45
CA ALA A 186 11.83 -19.32 11.06
C ALA A 186 10.62 -20.10 10.52
N GLU A 187 9.46 -19.46 10.48
CA GLU A 187 8.22 -20.07 9.97
C GLU A 187 8.34 -20.37 8.48
N THR A 188 8.86 -19.45 7.68
CA THR A 188 9.07 -19.65 6.24
C THR A 188 10.00 -20.83 5.96
N ARG A 189 11.11 -20.96 6.68
CA ARG A 189 12.01 -22.12 6.56
C ARG A 189 11.29 -23.43 6.92
N SER A 190 10.53 -23.43 8.01
CA SER A 190 9.75 -24.61 8.42
C SER A 190 8.76 -25.04 7.34
N ARG A 191 8.09 -24.08 6.69
CA ARG A 191 7.14 -24.36 5.59
C ARG A 191 7.84 -24.90 4.36
N LEU A 192 8.95 -24.29 3.95
CA LEU A 192 9.74 -24.75 2.81
C LEU A 192 10.30 -26.15 3.04
N ASP A 193 10.76 -26.47 4.25
CA ASP A 193 11.25 -27.81 4.61
C ASP A 193 10.13 -28.86 4.60
N ALA A 194 8.94 -28.48 5.03
CA ALA A 194 7.78 -29.36 5.07
C ALA A 194 7.17 -29.63 3.67
N TRP A 195 7.08 -28.60 2.83
CA TRP A 195 6.37 -28.68 1.54
C TRP A 195 7.30 -28.92 0.36
N ARG A 196 8.59 -28.58 0.49
CA ARG A 196 9.67 -28.82 -0.48
C ARG A 196 9.35 -28.45 -1.92
N PRO A 197 8.84 -27.23 -2.21
CA PRO A 197 8.61 -26.82 -3.58
C PRO A 197 9.94 -26.81 -4.34
N ARG A 198 9.92 -27.31 -5.59
CA ARG A 198 11.12 -27.48 -6.42
C ARG A 198 11.32 -26.33 -7.42
N SER A 199 10.30 -25.48 -7.57
CA SER A 199 10.32 -24.36 -8.50
C SER A 199 9.45 -23.20 -8.01
N ALA A 200 9.61 -22.02 -8.59
CA ALA A 200 8.74 -20.88 -8.35
C ALA A 200 7.29 -21.17 -8.75
N ASP A 201 7.09 -21.98 -9.78
CA ASP A 201 5.78 -22.43 -10.23
C ASP A 201 5.08 -23.31 -9.19
N GLU A 202 5.82 -24.23 -8.56
CA GLU A 202 5.26 -25.04 -7.47
C GLU A 202 4.91 -24.16 -6.26
N VAL A 203 5.68 -23.10 -5.95
CA VAL A 203 5.34 -22.13 -4.91
C VAL A 203 4.01 -21.45 -5.21
N ARG A 204 3.79 -20.98 -6.43
CA ARG A 204 2.55 -20.33 -6.86
C ARG A 204 1.33 -21.26 -6.71
N ARG A 205 1.48 -22.53 -7.03
CA ARG A 205 0.40 -23.53 -7.10
C ARG A 205 0.18 -24.33 -5.83
N LEU A 206 0.91 -24.04 -4.73
CA LEU A 206 0.73 -24.74 -3.45
C LEU A 206 -0.65 -24.55 -2.80
N GLY A 207 -1.45 -23.58 -3.25
CA GLY A 207 -2.75 -23.28 -2.65
C GLY A 207 -2.64 -22.64 -1.25
N ARG A 208 -1.46 -22.19 -0.87
CA ARG A 208 -1.16 -21.52 0.40
C ARG A 208 0.15 -20.72 0.32
N PRO A 209 0.32 -19.67 1.13
CA PRO A 209 1.56 -18.89 1.13
C PRO A 209 2.71 -19.68 1.76
N VAL A 210 3.89 -19.60 1.17
CA VAL A 210 5.14 -20.16 1.75
C VAL A 210 5.77 -19.20 2.75
N VAL A 211 5.66 -17.90 2.53
CA VAL A 211 6.15 -16.88 3.44
C VAL A 211 5.03 -16.47 4.38
N ALA A 212 5.25 -16.61 5.68
CA ALA A 212 4.23 -16.26 6.67
C ALA A 212 4.85 -16.14 8.08
N PHE A 213 4.14 -15.45 8.94
CA PHE A 213 4.38 -15.48 10.38
C PHE A 213 3.90 -16.79 10.99
N SER A 214 4.48 -17.15 12.14
CA SER A 214 3.94 -18.22 12.99
C SER A 214 2.52 -17.86 13.49
N GLY A 215 1.75 -18.87 13.88
CA GLY A 215 0.43 -18.64 14.45
C GLY A 215 0.45 -17.75 15.71
N GLU A 216 1.51 -17.85 16.51
CA GLU A 216 1.72 -17.00 17.69
C GLU A 216 1.94 -15.54 17.28
N MET A 217 2.82 -15.29 16.30
CA MET A 217 3.09 -13.94 15.82
C MET A 217 1.86 -13.32 15.15
N VAL A 218 1.11 -14.08 14.35
CA VAL A 218 -0.16 -13.63 13.77
C VAL A 218 -1.12 -13.14 14.85
N ALA A 219 -1.27 -13.91 15.94
CA ALA A 219 -2.14 -13.50 17.05
C ALA A 219 -1.66 -12.23 17.76
N LYS A 220 -0.34 -12.10 17.97
CA LYS A 220 0.27 -10.91 18.59
C LYS A 220 0.15 -9.68 17.68
N ALA A 221 0.41 -9.81 16.39
CA ALA A 221 0.27 -8.74 15.41
C ALA A 221 -1.20 -8.29 15.27
N ALA A 222 -2.16 -9.21 15.35
CA ALA A 222 -3.58 -8.85 15.37
C ALA A 222 -3.92 -7.96 16.57
N ARG A 223 -3.42 -8.26 17.78
CA ARG A 223 -3.63 -7.41 18.96
C ARG A 223 -3.01 -6.03 18.82
N LEU A 224 -1.84 -5.93 18.18
CA LEU A 224 -1.24 -4.64 17.87
C LEU A 224 -2.10 -3.85 16.89
N ARG A 225 -2.60 -4.47 15.82
CA ARG A 225 -3.49 -3.82 14.85
C ARG A 225 -4.79 -3.35 15.50
N ASP A 226 -5.40 -4.15 16.36
CA ASP A 226 -6.60 -3.75 17.12
C ASP A 226 -6.34 -2.50 17.96
N PHE A 227 -5.20 -2.46 18.66
CA PHE A 227 -4.78 -1.32 19.45
C PHE A 227 -4.58 -0.06 18.61
N LEU A 228 -3.82 -0.17 17.51
CA LEU A 228 -3.57 0.95 16.58
C LEU A 228 -4.88 1.44 15.94
N PHE A 229 -5.78 0.52 15.60
CA PHE A 229 -7.08 0.87 15.04
C PHE A 229 -7.91 1.71 16.01
N GLU A 230 -7.94 1.30 17.26
CA GLU A 230 -8.71 2.02 18.31
C GLU A 230 -8.05 3.35 18.67
N ARG A 231 -6.75 3.34 18.94
CA ARG A 231 -6.04 4.47 19.55
C ARG A 231 -5.50 5.47 18.56
N MET A 232 -5.18 5.04 17.32
CA MET A 232 -4.59 5.88 16.29
C MET A 232 -5.59 6.17 15.16
N TYR A 233 -6.06 5.17 14.43
CA TYR A 233 -6.85 5.42 13.22
C TYR A 233 -8.24 6.00 13.50
N ARG A 234 -8.83 5.72 14.65
CA ARG A 234 -10.09 6.33 15.10
C ARG A 234 -9.91 7.60 15.94
N HIS A 235 -8.68 8.03 16.16
CA HIS A 235 -8.43 9.25 16.93
C HIS A 235 -8.94 10.49 16.20
N TYR A 236 -9.57 11.43 16.92
CA TYR A 236 -10.21 12.61 16.28
C TYR A 236 -9.26 13.48 15.46
N LYS A 237 -7.98 13.59 15.86
CA LYS A 237 -6.96 14.33 15.09
C LYS A 237 -6.73 13.67 13.73
N VAL A 238 -6.61 12.34 13.68
CA VAL A 238 -6.44 11.55 12.46
C VAL A 238 -7.69 11.66 11.60
N ASN A 239 -8.89 11.49 12.20
CA ASN A 239 -10.15 11.63 11.47
C ASN A 239 -10.33 13.01 10.81
N ARG A 240 -9.85 14.08 11.47
CA ARG A 240 -9.86 15.43 10.87
C ARG A 240 -8.93 15.54 9.67
N MET A 241 -7.75 14.93 9.74
CA MET A 241 -6.78 14.94 8.64
C MET A 241 -7.27 14.10 7.47
N THR A 242 -7.77 12.89 7.71
CA THR A 242 -8.34 12.04 6.66
C THR A 242 -9.57 12.67 6.01
N SER A 243 -10.43 13.35 6.78
CA SER A 243 -11.58 14.10 6.22
C SER A 243 -11.14 15.24 5.31
N LYS A 244 -10.08 15.98 5.67
CA LYS A 244 -9.51 17.02 4.80
C LYS A 244 -8.90 16.42 3.54
N ALA A 245 -8.13 15.33 3.68
CA ALA A 245 -7.50 14.63 2.56
C ALA A 245 -8.53 14.16 1.54
N ARG A 246 -9.60 13.49 2.00
CA ARG A 246 -10.70 13.06 1.13
C ARG A 246 -11.33 14.22 0.38
N ARG A 247 -11.56 15.35 1.05
CA ARG A 247 -12.11 16.55 0.40
C ARG A 247 -11.18 17.07 -0.69
N VAL A 248 -9.88 17.20 -0.41
CA VAL A 248 -8.90 17.67 -1.40
C VAL A 248 -8.92 16.81 -2.66
N VAL A 249 -8.89 15.48 -2.52
CA VAL A 249 -8.92 14.55 -3.66
C VAL A 249 -10.24 14.64 -4.42
N THR A 250 -11.37 14.71 -3.70
CA THR A 250 -12.70 14.82 -4.31
C THR A 250 -12.85 16.13 -5.10
N ASP A 251 -12.47 17.26 -4.51
CA ASP A 251 -12.58 18.58 -5.14
C ASP A 251 -11.68 18.66 -6.39
N LEU A 252 -10.45 18.18 -6.31
CA LEU A 252 -9.53 18.12 -7.46
C LEU A 252 -10.09 17.23 -8.58
N PHE A 253 -10.64 16.08 -8.24
CA PHE A 253 -11.22 15.18 -9.24
C PHE A 253 -12.41 15.84 -9.95
N GLN A 254 -13.31 16.45 -9.20
CA GLN A 254 -14.51 17.08 -9.76
C GLN A 254 -14.17 18.25 -10.68
N ILE A 255 -13.30 19.18 -10.24
CA ILE A 255 -12.94 20.33 -11.07
C ILE A 255 -12.26 19.91 -12.36
N PHE A 256 -11.30 18.98 -12.33
CA PHE A 256 -10.62 18.53 -13.53
C PHE A 256 -11.49 17.69 -14.46
N LEU A 257 -12.47 16.97 -13.91
CA LEU A 257 -13.45 16.22 -14.70
C LEU A 257 -14.45 17.13 -15.41
N ASP A 258 -14.92 18.17 -14.72
CA ASP A 258 -15.91 19.11 -15.25
C ASP A 258 -15.27 20.15 -16.17
N GLU A 259 -14.07 20.58 -15.84
CA GLU A 259 -13.31 21.60 -16.56
C GLU A 259 -11.90 21.07 -16.92
N PRO A 260 -11.75 20.16 -17.90
CA PRO A 260 -10.44 19.63 -18.30
C PRO A 260 -9.44 20.71 -18.74
N SER A 261 -9.91 21.91 -19.06
CA SER A 261 -9.07 23.09 -19.35
C SER A 261 -8.26 23.58 -18.14
N CYS A 262 -8.63 23.18 -16.93
CA CYS A 262 -7.88 23.45 -15.71
C CYS A 262 -6.67 22.51 -15.50
N LEU A 263 -6.57 21.41 -16.25
CA LEU A 263 -5.39 20.53 -16.24
C LEU A 263 -4.18 21.20 -16.90
N PRO A 264 -2.94 20.75 -16.59
CA PRO A 264 -1.76 21.14 -17.37
C PRO A 264 -1.91 20.79 -18.85
N VAL A 265 -1.34 21.60 -19.76
CA VAL A 265 -1.53 21.50 -21.21
C VAL A 265 -1.28 20.09 -21.79
N GLU A 266 -0.29 19.39 -21.29
CA GLU A 266 0.03 18.01 -21.69
C GLU A 266 -1.08 17.01 -21.35
N TRP A 267 -1.80 17.24 -20.24
CA TRP A 267 -2.94 16.42 -19.83
C TRP A 267 -4.20 16.82 -20.57
N GLN A 268 -4.42 18.13 -20.79
CA GLN A 268 -5.56 18.62 -21.61
C GLN A 268 -5.63 17.97 -22.98
N ARG A 269 -4.47 17.84 -23.66
CA ARG A 269 -4.37 17.23 -25.02
C ARG A 269 -4.80 15.77 -25.06
N ARG A 270 -4.84 15.09 -23.93
CA ARG A 270 -5.20 13.68 -23.80
C ARG A 270 -6.66 13.48 -23.39
N ALA A 271 -7.32 14.52 -22.87
CA ALA A 271 -8.72 14.52 -22.51
C ALA A 271 -9.60 14.54 -23.77
N ASP A 272 -10.79 13.95 -23.72
CA ASP A 272 -11.77 13.91 -24.80
C ASP A 272 -13.07 14.64 -24.47
N GLY A 273 -13.03 15.55 -23.49
CA GLY A 273 -14.15 16.38 -23.04
C GLY A 273 -14.56 16.11 -21.59
N PRO A 274 -15.43 16.95 -21.03
CA PRO A 274 -15.90 16.83 -19.66
C PRO A 274 -16.68 15.54 -19.41
N ARG A 275 -16.52 14.96 -18.22
CA ARG A 275 -17.31 13.83 -17.70
C ARG A 275 -17.31 12.57 -18.58
N THR A 276 -16.32 12.41 -19.46
CA THR A 276 -16.17 11.16 -20.21
C THR A 276 -15.40 10.12 -19.40
N GLN A 277 -15.58 8.85 -19.76
CA GLN A 277 -14.84 7.72 -19.17
C GLN A 277 -13.32 7.92 -19.28
N ARG A 278 -12.86 8.37 -20.45
CA ARG A 278 -11.45 8.60 -20.73
C ARG A 278 -10.88 9.76 -19.92
N THR A 279 -11.61 10.87 -19.83
CA THR A 279 -11.19 12.03 -19.04
C THR A 279 -11.18 11.70 -17.54
N ALA A 280 -12.18 10.95 -17.03
CA ALA A 280 -12.20 10.52 -15.63
C ALA A 280 -10.95 9.68 -15.29
N ARG A 281 -10.59 8.70 -16.14
CA ARG A 281 -9.38 7.90 -15.96
C ARG A 281 -8.10 8.74 -16.02
N LEU A 282 -8.04 9.68 -16.97
CA LEU A 282 -6.92 10.61 -17.12
C LEU A 282 -6.74 11.48 -15.85
N VAL A 283 -7.82 12.00 -15.30
CA VAL A 283 -7.83 12.79 -14.07
C VAL A 283 -7.39 11.95 -12.88
N ALA A 284 -7.87 10.71 -12.79
CA ALA A 284 -7.43 9.79 -11.75
C ALA A 284 -5.91 9.50 -11.85
N ASP A 285 -5.39 9.24 -13.05
CA ASP A 285 -3.95 9.04 -13.29
C ASP A 285 -3.14 10.29 -12.88
N TYR A 286 -3.65 11.50 -13.18
CA TYR A 286 -2.99 12.76 -12.82
C TYR A 286 -2.95 12.98 -11.31
N ILE A 287 -4.08 12.77 -10.61
CA ILE A 287 -4.18 12.92 -9.16
C ILE A 287 -3.33 11.87 -8.44
N ALA A 288 -3.39 10.61 -8.88
CA ALA A 288 -2.58 9.54 -8.28
C ALA A 288 -1.06 9.78 -8.41
N GLY A 289 -0.62 10.52 -9.42
CA GLY A 289 0.77 10.92 -9.59
C GLY A 289 1.22 12.12 -8.71
N MET A 290 0.33 12.70 -7.90
CA MET A 290 0.68 13.83 -7.02
C MET A 290 1.28 13.35 -5.70
N THR A 291 2.21 14.14 -5.15
CA THR A 291 2.54 14.07 -3.72
C THR A 291 1.51 14.80 -2.89
N ASP A 292 1.43 14.51 -1.57
CA ASP A 292 0.53 15.20 -0.63
C ASP A 292 0.70 16.72 -0.71
N GLY A 293 1.96 17.18 -0.68
CA GLY A 293 2.29 18.61 -0.77
C GLY A 293 1.85 19.25 -2.08
N PHE A 294 1.98 18.52 -3.20
CA PHE A 294 1.53 19.01 -4.51
C PHE A 294 0.00 19.08 -4.59
N ALA A 295 -0.70 18.04 -4.12
CA ALA A 295 -2.17 18.03 -4.09
C ALA A 295 -2.75 19.18 -3.25
N LEU A 296 -2.18 19.44 -2.06
CA LEU A 296 -2.58 20.58 -1.21
C LEU A 296 -2.33 21.92 -1.89
N LYS A 297 -1.19 22.07 -2.57
CA LYS A 297 -0.84 23.29 -3.29
C LYS A 297 -1.77 23.51 -4.49
N GLU A 298 -2.05 22.47 -5.24
CA GLU A 298 -2.94 22.51 -6.41
C GLU A 298 -4.38 22.82 -6.01
N HIS A 299 -4.87 22.17 -4.94
CA HIS A 299 -6.18 22.47 -4.38
C HIS A 299 -6.30 23.95 -3.95
N ARG A 300 -5.27 24.48 -3.27
CA ARG A 300 -5.25 25.89 -2.87
C ARG A 300 -5.31 26.82 -4.09
N ARG A 301 -4.49 26.57 -5.12
CA ARG A 301 -4.47 27.35 -6.36
C ARG A 301 -5.83 27.43 -7.07
N LEU A 302 -6.60 26.33 -7.01
CA LEU A 302 -7.90 26.24 -7.70
C LEU A 302 -9.06 26.79 -6.89
N PHE A 303 -8.99 26.71 -5.56
CA PHE A 303 -10.13 27.02 -4.69
C PHE A 303 -9.92 28.22 -3.76
N ASP A 304 -8.70 28.71 -3.57
CA ASP A 304 -8.45 29.92 -2.78
C ASP A 304 -8.38 31.15 -3.69
N LEU A 305 -9.42 31.98 -3.61
CA LEU A 305 -9.51 33.22 -4.40
C LEU A 305 -8.40 34.25 -4.07
N HIS A 306 -7.70 34.08 -2.98
CA HIS A 306 -6.61 34.96 -2.56
C HIS A 306 -5.21 34.43 -2.98
N ASP A 307 -5.11 33.20 -3.44
CA ASP A 307 -3.88 32.63 -3.96
C ASP A 307 -3.71 32.99 -5.44
N SER A 308 -3.09 34.11 -5.71
CA SER A 308 -2.90 34.68 -7.05
C SER A 308 -1.62 34.22 -7.77
N ARG A 309 -1.03 33.07 -7.39
CA ARG A 309 0.23 32.61 -7.97
C ARG A 309 0.15 31.21 -8.59
#